data_14c18e253e1c6c352e5bddacee0b5d5a
#
_entry.id   14c18e253e1c6c352e5bddacee0b5d5a
#
_cell.length_a   1.000
_cell.length_b   1.000
_cell.length_c   1.000
_cell.angle_alpha   90.00
_cell.angle_beta   90.00
_cell.angle_gamma   90.00
#
_symmetry.space_group_name_H-M   'P 1'
#
loop_
_entity.id
_entity.type
_entity.pdbx_description
1 polymer ?
#
loop_
_entity_poly.entity_id
_entity_poly.type
_entity_poly.pdbx_seq_one_letter_code
_entity_poly.pdbx_strand_id
1 'polypeptide(L)'
;MRGVILPGNSTTETIELPDPEPGPGQVLLGMRASTICGSDIRAIYREHAKGDPAEMYQGVVAGHEPAGEVVAVGPGTVRLEVGDRVCVYHISGCGQCDSCVRGYQISCSSPRRAAYGWQRDGGHADLILAEERDCIVLPDFVTFLDGACVACGFGTAYEGLLRAGVSGRDALAVVGLGPVGLAAGLLGGHLGATPRVGLDPSSERRDLALRIGAVDAAFAPDEVEAARAVSGGGADVAIDCSGSEPGRGAAIALVRELGRVVLVGEGNGLTVPEVSPTLIHPSITIIGSWVTSIEHMRELVARLPYWDLHPEIIVSDTFPLAQAGEAYQLADAGRSGKIALTP
;
A
#
# COMPACT_ATOMS: atom_id res chain seq x y z
N MET A 1 13.09 -9.80 -22.16
CA MET A 1 13.03 -9.46 -20.72
C MET A 1 12.53 -10.64 -19.91
N ARG A 2 12.95 -10.78 -18.66
CA ARG A 2 12.35 -11.72 -17.72
C ARG A 2 11.15 -11.07 -17.04
N GLY A 3 10.17 -11.89 -16.68
CA GLY A 3 9.03 -11.47 -15.85
C GLY A 3 8.55 -12.62 -14.97
N VAL A 4 7.92 -12.29 -13.85
CA VAL A 4 7.38 -13.28 -12.90
C VAL A 4 5.86 -13.24 -12.95
N ILE A 5 5.25 -14.38 -13.19
CA ILE A 5 3.80 -14.57 -13.07
C ILE A 5 3.45 -15.39 -11.83
N LEU A 6 2.21 -15.30 -11.42
CA LEU A 6 1.67 -15.99 -10.23
C LEU A 6 0.56 -16.97 -10.66
N PRO A 7 0.90 -18.25 -10.94
CA PRO A 7 -0.10 -19.22 -11.40
C PRO A 7 -1.15 -19.59 -10.35
N GLY A 8 -0.98 -19.15 -9.10
CA GLY A 8 -1.75 -19.59 -7.94
C GLY A 8 -1.08 -20.78 -7.24
N ASN A 9 -1.81 -21.43 -6.34
CA ASN A 9 -1.33 -22.59 -5.55
C ASN A 9 0.00 -22.33 -4.81
N SER A 10 0.24 -21.08 -4.38
CA SER A 10 1.47 -20.64 -3.71
C SER A 10 2.73 -20.91 -4.56
N THR A 11 2.65 -20.63 -5.86
CA THR A 11 3.75 -20.81 -6.82
C THR A 11 4.05 -19.51 -7.56
N THR A 12 5.29 -19.40 -8.01
CA THR A 12 5.76 -18.36 -8.94
C THR A 12 6.38 -19.02 -10.16
N GLU A 13 6.28 -18.38 -11.32
CA GLU A 13 6.91 -18.82 -12.55
C GLU A 13 7.64 -17.65 -13.19
N THR A 14 8.93 -17.84 -13.52
CA THR A 14 9.70 -16.87 -14.30
C THR A 14 9.54 -17.21 -15.77
N ILE A 15 9.13 -16.22 -16.56
CA ILE A 15 8.92 -16.35 -18.00
C ILE A 15 9.82 -15.39 -18.76
N GLU A 16 10.14 -15.75 -20.00
CA GLU A 16 10.84 -14.89 -20.96
C GLU A 16 9.82 -14.26 -21.91
N LEU A 17 9.91 -12.96 -22.07
CA LEU A 17 9.05 -12.15 -22.93
C LEU A 17 9.91 -11.29 -23.87
N PRO A 18 9.40 -10.92 -25.06
CA PRO A 18 10.02 -9.86 -25.85
C PRO A 18 10.13 -8.57 -25.05
N ASP A 19 11.17 -7.79 -25.29
CA ASP A 19 11.26 -6.45 -24.71
C ASP A 19 10.15 -5.59 -25.32
N PRO A 20 9.34 -4.91 -24.50
CA PRO A 20 8.23 -4.10 -25.01
C PRO A 20 8.72 -2.75 -25.54
N GLU A 21 7.98 -2.20 -26.50
CA GLU A 21 8.24 -0.88 -27.06
C GLU A 21 7.16 0.12 -26.62
N PRO A 22 7.53 1.36 -26.18
CA PRO A 22 6.57 2.34 -25.72
C PRO A 22 5.75 2.93 -26.86
N GLY A 23 4.43 2.77 -26.78
CA GLY A 23 3.45 3.40 -27.66
C GLY A 23 3.19 4.87 -27.31
N PRO A 24 2.22 5.52 -27.98
CA PRO A 24 1.89 6.92 -27.73
C PRO A 24 1.51 7.21 -26.26
N GLY A 25 2.20 8.16 -25.64
CA GLY A 25 1.99 8.56 -24.24
C GLY A 25 2.47 7.54 -23.21
N GLN A 26 3.26 6.55 -23.63
CA GLN A 26 3.87 5.56 -22.76
C GLN A 26 5.36 5.79 -22.59
N VAL A 27 5.89 5.27 -21.50
CA VAL A 27 7.32 5.18 -21.22
C VAL A 27 7.70 3.73 -20.93
N LEU A 28 8.91 3.34 -21.28
CA LEU A 28 9.53 2.09 -20.90
C LEU A 28 10.42 2.34 -19.70
N LEU A 29 10.18 1.62 -18.62
CA LEU A 29 10.99 1.70 -17.41
C LEU A 29 11.90 0.48 -17.30
N GLY A 30 13.20 0.70 -17.08
CA GLY A 30 14.11 -0.28 -16.51
C GLY A 30 13.83 -0.41 -15.02
N MET A 31 13.39 -1.58 -14.60
CA MET A 31 13.03 -1.79 -13.19
C MET A 31 14.24 -1.68 -12.28
N ARG A 32 14.06 -1.06 -11.12
CA ARG A 32 15.08 -0.91 -10.07
C ARG A 32 14.60 -1.52 -8.75
N ALA A 33 13.31 -1.46 -8.46
CA ALA A 33 12.68 -2.07 -7.32
C ALA A 33 11.19 -2.34 -7.59
N SER A 34 10.70 -3.45 -7.07
CA SER A 34 9.27 -3.75 -7.00
C SER A 34 8.98 -4.49 -5.71
N THR A 35 7.99 -4.07 -4.94
CA THR A 35 7.69 -4.70 -3.65
C THR A 35 6.48 -5.62 -3.72
N ILE A 36 6.41 -6.59 -2.79
CA ILE A 36 5.31 -7.56 -2.70
C ILE A 36 4.26 -7.01 -1.74
N CYS A 37 3.01 -6.97 -2.17
CA CYS A 37 1.88 -6.53 -1.37
C CYS A 37 1.10 -7.71 -0.77
N GLY A 38 0.42 -7.46 0.34
CA GLY A 38 -0.47 -8.44 0.94
C GLY A 38 -1.64 -8.86 0.04
N SER A 39 -2.06 -8.00 -0.90
CA SER A 39 -3.07 -8.32 -1.91
C SER A 39 -2.54 -9.33 -2.94
N ASP A 40 -1.27 -9.22 -3.37
CA ASP A 40 -0.65 -10.21 -4.26
C ASP A 40 -0.67 -11.60 -3.63
N ILE A 41 -0.38 -11.67 -2.32
CA ILE A 41 -0.38 -12.93 -1.58
C ILE A 41 -1.79 -13.53 -1.51
N ARG A 42 -2.77 -12.74 -1.04
CA ARG A 42 -4.12 -13.25 -0.74
C ARG A 42 -4.96 -13.52 -1.97
N ALA A 43 -4.83 -12.69 -3.00
CA ALA A 43 -5.75 -12.69 -4.12
C ALA A 43 -5.15 -13.29 -5.41
N ILE A 44 -3.84 -13.55 -5.44
CA ILE A 44 -3.18 -14.09 -6.64
C ILE A 44 -2.28 -15.27 -6.31
N TYR A 45 -1.33 -15.11 -5.38
CA TYR A 45 -0.29 -16.10 -5.11
C TYR A 45 -0.85 -17.40 -4.52
N ARG A 46 -1.64 -17.33 -3.44
CA ARG A 46 -2.24 -18.52 -2.80
C ARG A 46 -3.24 -19.19 -3.73
N GLU A 47 -4.27 -18.44 -4.10
CA GLU A 47 -5.29 -18.82 -5.07
C GLU A 47 -5.80 -17.55 -5.74
N HIS A 48 -6.17 -17.65 -7.02
CA HIS A 48 -6.79 -16.51 -7.68
C HIS A 48 -8.15 -16.23 -7.05
N ALA A 49 -8.33 -14.99 -6.61
CA ALA A 49 -9.60 -14.55 -6.05
C ALA A 49 -10.73 -14.75 -7.07
N LYS A 50 -11.93 -15.04 -6.58
CA LYS A 50 -13.13 -15.18 -7.41
C LYS A 50 -13.92 -13.87 -7.40
N GLY A 51 -14.43 -13.45 -8.53
CA GLY A 51 -15.19 -12.21 -8.66
C GLY A 51 -15.49 -11.87 -10.10
N ASP A 52 -15.66 -10.58 -10.39
CA ASP A 52 -15.80 -10.10 -11.77
C ASP A 52 -14.49 -10.40 -12.54
N PRO A 53 -14.53 -11.17 -13.65
CA PRO A 53 -13.34 -11.49 -14.43
C PRO A 53 -12.54 -10.25 -14.87
N ALA A 54 -13.19 -9.11 -15.08
CA ALA A 54 -12.52 -7.87 -15.48
C ALA A 54 -11.67 -7.25 -14.34
N GLU A 55 -11.97 -7.59 -13.10
CA GLU A 55 -11.24 -7.11 -11.91
C GLU A 55 -10.19 -8.11 -11.41
N MET A 56 -10.21 -9.34 -11.93
CA MET A 56 -9.32 -10.41 -11.49
C MET A 56 -7.96 -10.35 -12.20
N TYR A 57 -7.00 -11.09 -11.64
CA TYR A 57 -5.69 -11.27 -12.24
C TYR A 57 -5.79 -11.96 -13.61
N GLN A 58 -5.12 -11.41 -14.62
CA GLN A 58 -5.21 -11.83 -16.02
C GLN A 58 -4.02 -12.70 -16.49
N GLY A 59 -3.20 -13.23 -15.57
CA GLY A 59 -2.01 -14.02 -15.94
C GLY A 59 -0.86 -13.19 -16.50
N VAL A 60 -0.84 -11.91 -16.21
CA VAL A 60 0.20 -10.96 -16.62
C VAL A 60 1.40 -11.01 -15.67
N VAL A 61 2.50 -10.32 -16.01
CA VAL A 61 3.62 -10.13 -15.08
C VAL A 61 3.10 -9.45 -13.82
N ALA A 62 3.40 -10.02 -12.65
CA ALA A 62 2.95 -9.55 -11.35
C ALA A 62 3.71 -8.29 -10.86
N GLY A 63 3.36 -7.81 -9.67
CA GLY A 63 4.04 -6.69 -9.00
C GLY A 63 3.42 -5.33 -9.32
N HIS A 64 2.54 -4.86 -8.44
CA HIS A 64 1.85 -3.60 -8.61
C HIS A 64 2.50 -2.42 -7.84
N GLU A 65 3.69 -2.60 -7.32
CA GLU A 65 4.44 -1.58 -6.58
C GLU A 65 5.79 -1.28 -7.27
N PRO A 66 5.80 -0.81 -8.53
CA PRO A 66 7.03 -0.66 -9.29
C PRO A 66 7.67 0.72 -9.13
N ALA A 67 9.01 0.73 -9.10
CA ALA A 67 9.84 1.92 -9.27
C ALA A 67 11.03 1.61 -10.18
N GLY A 68 11.34 2.53 -11.09
CA GLY A 68 12.38 2.32 -12.09
C GLY A 68 12.85 3.62 -12.74
N GLU A 69 13.71 3.46 -13.72
CA GLU A 69 14.27 4.56 -14.50
C GLU A 69 13.72 4.51 -15.92
N VAL A 70 13.36 5.66 -16.49
CA VAL A 70 12.89 5.76 -17.86
C VAL A 70 14.04 5.42 -18.82
N VAL A 71 13.90 4.35 -19.60
CA VAL A 71 14.91 3.90 -20.57
C VAL A 71 14.50 4.20 -22.02
N ALA A 72 13.20 4.39 -22.28
CA ALA A 72 12.69 4.87 -23.58
C ALA A 72 11.36 5.60 -23.39
N VAL A 73 11.04 6.49 -24.30
CA VAL A 73 9.82 7.27 -24.33
C VAL A 73 9.09 7.08 -25.65
N GLY A 74 7.78 6.92 -25.59
CA GLY A 74 6.92 6.80 -26.77
C GLY A 74 6.53 8.16 -27.37
N PRO A 75 5.94 8.15 -28.57
CA PRO A 75 5.46 9.40 -29.18
C PRO A 75 4.46 10.15 -28.29
N GLY A 76 4.60 11.47 -28.23
CA GLY A 76 3.68 12.34 -27.46
C GLY A 76 3.92 12.39 -25.96
N THR A 77 4.97 11.76 -25.45
CA THR A 77 5.48 11.94 -24.09
C THR A 77 6.04 13.35 -23.96
N VAL A 78 5.65 14.09 -22.92
CA VAL A 78 6.01 15.52 -22.75
C VAL A 78 6.53 15.87 -21.36
N ARG A 79 6.35 14.99 -20.38
CA ARG A 79 6.71 15.21 -18.97
C ARG A 79 7.92 14.44 -18.49
N LEU A 80 8.24 13.36 -19.19
CA LEU A 80 9.32 12.44 -18.81
C LEU A 80 10.34 12.32 -19.93
N GLU A 81 11.60 12.17 -19.55
CA GLU A 81 12.72 11.91 -20.46
C GLU A 81 13.53 10.68 -19.98
N VAL A 82 14.37 10.17 -20.87
CA VAL A 82 15.26 9.06 -20.54
C VAL A 82 16.20 9.47 -19.41
N GLY A 83 16.29 8.62 -18.38
CA GLY A 83 17.06 8.88 -17.15
C GLY A 83 16.21 9.35 -15.98
N ASP A 84 14.94 9.73 -16.20
CA ASP A 84 14.06 10.09 -15.09
C ASP A 84 13.81 8.89 -14.16
N ARG A 85 13.87 9.16 -12.87
CA ARG A 85 13.59 8.20 -11.81
C ARG A 85 12.13 8.31 -11.39
N VAL A 86 11.38 7.23 -11.46
CA VAL A 86 9.94 7.28 -11.23
C VAL A 86 9.45 6.10 -10.37
N CYS A 87 8.37 6.32 -9.63
CA CYS A 87 7.46 5.25 -9.20
C CYS A 87 6.14 5.32 -9.97
N VAL A 88 5.45 4.21 -10.08
CA VAL A 88 4.21 4.13 -10.86
C VAL A 88 3.00 4.01 -9.95
N TYR A 89 2.04 4.89 -10.13
CA TYR A 89 0.70 4.72 -9.57
C TYR A 89 0.06 3.48 -10.20
N HIS A 90 -0.25 2.49 -9.38
CA HIS A 90 -0.54 1.14 -9.88
C HIS A 90 -1.89 0.96 -10.60
N ILE A 91 -2.71 1.98 -10.69
CA ILE A 91 -3.99 1.95 -11.43
C ILE A 91 -3.92 2.88 -12.64
N SER A 92 -3.96 2.31 -13.83
CA SER A 92 -4.10 3.09 -15.06
C SER A 92 -5.57 3.33 -15.35
N GLY A 93 -6.00 4.59 -15.26
CA GLY A 93 -7.36 5.02 -15.61
C GLY A 93 -7.43 5.59 -17.03
N CYS A 94 -8.65 5.96 -17.48
CA CYS A 94 -8.83 6.58 -18.80
C CYS A 94 -8.28 8.02 -18.92
N GLY A 95 -8.01 8.67 -17.78
CA GLY A 95 -7.52 10.05 -17.72
C GLY A 95 -8.57 11.13 -17.98
N GLN A 96 -9.82 10.78 -18.31
CA GLN A 96 -10.83 11.74 -18.80
C GLN A 96 -12.15 11.75 -18.01
N CYS A 97 -12.49 10.66 -17.30
CA CYS A 97 -13.71 10.65 -16.48
C CYS A 97 -13.51 11.45 -15.19
N ASP A 98 -14.61 11.82 -14.54
CA ASP A 98 -14.61 12.62 -13.30
C ASP A 98 -13.69 12.06 -12.21
N SER A 99 -13.67 10.74 -12.04
CA SER A 99 -12.80 10.09 -11.07
C SER A 99 -11.32 10.28 -11.43
N CYS A 100 -10.95 10.08 -12.70
CA CYS A 100 -9.57 10.27 -13.16
C CYS A 100 -9.12 11.73 -13.06
N VAL A 101 -10.01 12.68 -13.42
CA VAL A 101 -9.71 14.12 -13.33
C VAL A 101 -9.47 14.55 -11.87
N ARG A 102 -10.16 13.91 -10.91
CA ARG A 102 -9.95 14.13 -9.47
C ARG A 102 -8.76 13.37 -8.90
N GLY A 103 -8.02 12.60 -9.73
CA GLY A 103 -6.88 11.79 -9.30
C GLY A 103 -7.24 10.39 -8.77
N TYR A 104 -8.51 10.02 -8.68
CA TYR A 104 -8.97 8.71 -8.20
C TYR A 104 -9.16 7.73 -9.36
N GLN A 105 -8.08 7.33 -10.03
CA GLN A 105 -8.13 6.40 -11.15
C GLN A 105 -8.64 5.00 -10.74
N ILE A 106 -8.52 4.65 -9.47
CA ILE A 106 -9.09 3.41 -8.90
C ILE A 106 -10.61 3.33 -9.13
N SER A 107 -11.30 4.46 -9.14
CA SER A 107 -12.74 4.56 -9.37
C SER A 107 -13.10 4.87 -10.83
N CYS A 108 -12.17 4.69 -11.77
CA CYS A 108 -12.42 4.91 -13.19
C CYS A 108 -13.45 3.91 -13.72
N SER A 109 -14.54 4.41 -14.32
CA SER A 109 -15.60 3.58 -14.89
C SER A 109 -15.34 3.10 -16.32
N SER A 110 -14.20 3.45 -16.91
CA SER A 110 -13.84 3.04 -18.25
C SER A 110 -13.42 1.57 -18.29
N PRO A 111 -13.82 0.81 -19.33
CA PRO A 111 -13.31 -0.56 -19.55
C PRO A 111 -11.79 -0.61 -19.84
N ARG A 112 -11.15 0.55 -20.06
CA ARG A 112 -9.69 0.66 -20.20
C ARG A 112 -8.96 0.78 -18.87
N ARG A 113 -9.68 0.85 -17.73
CA ARG A 113 -9.06 0.82 -16.42
C ARG A 113 -8.35 -0.52 -16.23
N ALA A 114 -7.09 -0.48 -15.82
CA ALA A 114 -6.31 -1.68 -15.58
C ALA A 114 -5.28 -1.43 -14.47
N ALA A 115 -5.14 -2.36 -13.54
CA ALA A 115 -4.09 -2.33 -12.54
C ALA A 115 -2.83 -3.01 -13.08
N TYR A 116 -1.69 -2.35 -12.90
CA TYR A 116 -0.39 -2.96 -13.16
C TYR A 116 -0.18 -4.17 -12.24
N GLY A 117 0.36 -5.25 -12.76
CA GLY A 117 0.55 -6.49 -12.02
C GLY A 117 -0.71 -7.35 -11.83
N TRP A 118 -1.87 -6.90 -12.37
CA TRP A 118 -3.15 -7.61 -12.27
C TRP A 118 -3.85 -7.79 -13.62
N GLN A 119 -4.14 -6.68 -14.33
CA GLN A 119 -4.79 -6.70 -15.65
C GLN A 119 -3.83 -6.29 -16.77
N ARG A 120 -2.70 -5.74 -16.42
CA ARG A 120 -1.58 -5.43 -17.32
C ARG A 120 -0.27 -5.72 -16.60
N ASP A 121 0.81 -5.90 -17.38
CA ASP A 121 2.12 -6.25 -16.82
C ASP A 121 2.56 -5.28 -15.74
N GLY A 122 3.14 -5.84 -14.68
CA GLY A 122 3.65 -5.18 -13.50
C GLY A 122 5.16 -5.15 -13.39
N GLY A 123 5.65 -4.77 -12.22
CA GLY A 123 7.06 -4.49 -11.97
C GLY A 123 7.93 -5.66 -11.55
N HIS A 124 7.38 -6.88 -11.42
CA HIS A 124 8.22 -8.06 -11.19
C HIS A 124 8.84 -8.55 -12.49
N ALA A 125 9.60 -7.68 -13.14
CA ALA A 125 10.24 -7.88 -14.43
C ALA A 125 11.53 -7.06 -14.57
N ASP A 126 12.28 -7.27 -15.66
CA ASP A 126 13.40 -6.40 -16.02
C ASP A 126 12.91 -5.03 -16.54
N LEU A 127 11.77 -5.04 -17.28
CA LEU A 127 11.18 -3.86 -17.92
C LEU A 127 9.67 -3.80 -17.70
N ILE A 128 9.10 -2.61 -17.67
CA ILE A 128 7.64 -2.38 -17.63
C ILE A 128 7.25 -1.22 -18.55
N LEU A 129 6.12 -1.37 -19.27
CA LEU A 129 5.45 -0.25 -19.94
C LEU A 129 4.52 0.45 -18.99
N ALA A 130 4.70 1.77 -18.80
CA ALA A 130 3.80 2.60 -18.02
C ALA A 130 3.23 3.74 -18.84
N GLU A 131 2.00 4.15 -18.53
CA GLU A 131 1.47 5.42 -19.05
C GLU A 131 2.23 6.57 -18.38
N GLU A 132 2.69 7.54 -19.14
CA GLU A 132 3.40 8.71 -18.60
C GLU A 132 2.64 9.37 -17.45
N ARG A 133 1.31 9.47 -17.57
CA ARG A 133 0.44 10.09 -16.56
C ARG A 133 0.41 9.36 -15.22
N ASP A 134 0.70 8.05 -15.22
CA ASP A 134 0.70 7.21 -14.02
C ASP A 134 2.07 7.24 -13.30
N CYS A 135 3.10 7.82 -13.94
CA CYS A 135 4.44 7.95 -13.37
C CYS A 135 4.58 9.22 -12.51
N ILE A 136 5.26 9.07 -11.40
CA ILE A 136 5.60 10.15 -10.46
C ILE A 136 7.12 10.21 -10.34
N VAL A 137 7.70 11.35 -10.68
CA VAL A 137 9.14 11.58 -10.60
C VAL A 137 9.59 11.55 -9.15
N LEU A 138 10.66 10.83 -8.89
CA LEU A 138 11.28 10.71 -7.57
C LEU A 138 12.37 11.79 -7.41
N PRO A 139 12.29 12.65 -6.38
CA PRO A 139 13.39 13.52 -6.00
C PRO A 139 14.67 12.73 -5.69
N ASP A 140 15.84 13.35 -5.78
CA ASP A 140 17.13 12.70 -5.52
C ASP A 140 17.21 12.04 -4.14
N PHE A 141 16.57 12.64 -3.14
CA PHE A 141 16.45 12.09 -1.79
C PHE A 141 15.74 10.74 -1.75
N VAL A 142 14.73 10.52 -2.59
CA VAL A 142 13.86 9.34 -2.56
C VAL A 142 14.53 8.20 -3.34
N THR A 143 14.77 7.07 -2.71
CA THR A 143 15.34 5.88 -3.36
C THR A 143 14.29 5.17 -4.23
N PHE A 144 14.72 4.20 -5.05
CA PHE A 144 13.75 3.36 -5.80
C PHE A 144 12.95 2.46 -4.86
N LEU A 145 13.55 2.00 -3.76
CA LEU A 145 12.83 1.21 -2.74
C LEU A 145 11.76 2.07 -2.04
N ASP A 146 12.09 3.33 -1.71
CA ASP A 146 11.09 4.28 -1.21
C ASP A 146 9.92 4.43 -2.18
N GLY A 147 10.23 4.66 -3.47
CA GLY A 147 9.24 4.81 -4.53
C GLY A 147 8.34 3.58 -4.66
N ALA A 148 8.92 2.38 -4.60
CA ALA A 148 8.17 1.12 -4.62
C ALA A 148 7.24 0.99 -3.40
N CYS A 149 7.70 1.34 -2.20
CA CYS A 149 6.86 1.34 -0.99
C CYS A 149 5.71 2.36 -1.09
N VAL A 150 5.96 3.53 -1.72
CA VAL A 150 4.93 4.58 -1.91
C VAL A 150 3.85 4.13 -2.90
N ALA A 151 4.20 3.37 -3.92
CA ALA A 151 3.32 3.00 -5.03
C ALA A 151 1.97 2.37 -4.60
N CYS A 152 1.94 1.70 -3.44
CA CYS A 152 0.72 1.16 -2.85
C CYS A 152 0.64 1.38 -1.34
N GLY A 153 1.51 0.74 -0.54
CA GLY A 153 1.35 0.64 0.91
C GLY A 153 1.34 1.99 1.63
N PHE A 154 2.34 2.84 1.40
CA PHE A 154 2.41 4.19 1.98
C PHE A 154 1.33 5.11 1.40
N GLY A 155 1.08 5.06 0.09
CA GLY A 155 0.01 5.83 -0.53
C GLY A 155 -1.36 5.52 0.06
N THR A 156 -1.67 4.24 0.22
CA THR A 156 -2.93 3.76 0.81
C THR A 156 -3.08 4.19 2.27
N ALA A 157 -2.01 4.08 3.07
CA ALA A 157 -2.00 4.54 4.45
C ALA A 157 -2.18 6.06 4.55
N TYR A 158 -1.47 6.82 3.69
CA TYR A 158 -1.57 8.27 3.63
C TYR A 158 -2.98 8.73 3.31
N GLU A 159 -3.62 8.17 2.28
CA GLU A 159 -5.02 8.43 1.95
C GLU A 159 -5.95 8.20 3.15
N GLY A 160 -5.81 7.07 3.84
CA GLY A 160 -6.62 6.76 5.02
C GLY A 160 -6.48 7.80 6.12
N LEU A 161 -5.25 8.22 6.42
CA LEU A 161 -4.95 9.24 7.44
C LEU A 161 -5.49 10.62 7.04
N LEU A 162 -5.36 11.03 5.77
CA LEU A 162 -5.93 12.27 5.25
C LEU A 162 -7.45 12.28 5.33
N ARG A 163 -8.10 11.17 4.93
CA ARG A 163 -9.58 11.04 5.02
C ARG A 163 -10.09 11.14 6.46
N ALA A 164 -9.32 10.66 7.41
CA ALA A 164 -9.63 10.83 8.83
C ALA A 164 -9.29 12.23 9.37
N GLY A 165 -8.53 13.04 8.63
CA GLY A 165 -8.06 14.33 9.08
C GLY A 165 -7.09 14.22 10.26
N VAL A 166 -6.21 13.23 10.24
CA VAL A 166 -5.20 13.02 11.30
C VAL A 166 -4.29 14.23 11.42
N SER A 167 -4.04 14.65 12.65
CA SER A 167 -3.26 15.86 12.95
C SER A 167 -2.56 15.76 14.32
N GLY A 168 -1.80 16.78 14.69
CA GLY A 168 -1.15 16.90 16.00
C GLY A 168 -2.11 17.03 17.21
N ARG A 169 -3.41 16.89 17.00
CA ARG A 169 -4.42 16.84 18.08
C ARG A 169 -4.87 15.42 18.40
N ASP A 170 -4.40 14.46 17.62
CA ASP A 170 -4.94 13.10 17.63
C ASP A 170 -3.95 12.12 18.27
N ALA A 171 -4.47 11.25 19.14
CA ALA A 171 -3.88 9.96 19.43
C ALA A 171 -4.30 8.97 18.33
N LEU A 172 -3.37 8.16 17.83
CA LEU A 172 -3.58 7.22 16.72
C LEU A 172 -3.43 5.78 17.18
N ALA A 173 -4.41 4.93 16.87
CA ALA A 173 -4.31 3.49 17.01
C ALA A 173 -4.18 2.83 15.63
N VAL A 174 -3.23 1.92 15.48
CA VAL A 174 -3.00 1.15 14.25
C VAL A 174 -3.26 -0.33 14.54
N VAL A 175 -4.22 -0.92 13.85
CA VAL A 175 -4.57 -2.33 14.00
C VAL A 175 -4.07 -3.12 12.78
N GLY A 176 -3.16 -4.06 13.04
CA GLY A 176 -2.40 -4.77 12.02
C GLY A 176 -1.11 -4.02 11.66
N LEU A 177 0.03 -4.47 12.18
CA LEU A 177 1.37 -3.90 11.99
C LEU A 177 2.14 -4.57 10.84
N GLY A 178 1.42 -4.97 9.79
CA GLY A 178 2.00 -5.30 8.50
C GLY A 178 2.50 -4.05 7.76
N PRO A 179 2.99 -4.17 6.51
CA PRO A 179 3.56 -3.04 5.76
C PRO A 179 2.70 -1.79 5.72
N VAL A 180 1.37 -1.93 5.51
CA VAL A 180 0.44 -0.78 5.51
C VAL A 180 0.29 -0.17 6.90
N GLY A 181 0.24 -0.99 7.95
CA GLY A 181 0.16 -0.49 9.33
C GLY A 181 1.43 0.20 9.78
N LEU A 182 2.61 -0.33 9.43
CA LEU A 182 3.88 0.34 9.68
C LEU A 182 3.93 1.72 8.99
N ALA A 183 3.48 1.78 7.73
CA ALA A 183 3.36 3.04 6.99
C ALA A 183 2.39 4.01 7.68
N ALA A 184 1.22 3.51 8.12
CA ALA A 184 0.22 4.35 8.83
C ALA A 184 0.77 4.93 10.13
N GLY A 185 1.51 4.15 10.90
CA GLY A 185 2.14 4.61 12.14
C GLY A 185 3.22 5.67 11.91
N LEU A 186 4.13 5.44 10.94
CA LEU A 186 5.17 6.39 10.56
C LEU A 186 4.56 7.70 10.07
N LEU A 187 3.68 7.62 9.08
CA LEU A 187 3.02 8.79 8.49
C LEU A 187 2.15 9.54 9.51
N GLY A 188 1.44 8.81 10.40
CA GLY A 188 0.67 9.40 11.48
C GLY A 188 1.54 10.28 12.39
N GLY A 189 2.76 9.81 12.72
CA GLY A 189 3.74 10.60 13.46
C GLY A 189 4.17 11.87 12.73
N HIS A 190 4.43 11.81 11.43
CA HIS A 190 4.78 12.98 10.62
C HIS A 190 3.60 13.95 10.42
N LEU A 191 2.36 13.48 10.50
CA LEU A 191 1.16 14.32 10.57
C LEU A 191 0.92 14.90 11.98
N GLY A 192 1.74 14.50 12.95
CA GLY A 192 1.74 15.04 14.32
C GLY A 192 0.98 14.20 15.35
N ALA A 193 0.39 13.06 14.96
CA ALA A 193 -0.35 12.21 15.90
C ALA A 193 0.55 11.66 17.03
N THR A 194 0.09 11.80 18.27
CA THR A 194 0.78 11.30 19.46
C THR A 194 -0.19 11.17 20.65
N PRO A 195 -0.15 10.10 21.46
CA PRO A 195 0.68 8.90 21.22
C PRO A 195 0.14 8.04 20.05
N ARG A 196 1.02 7.16 19.51
CA ARG A 196 0.65 6.17 18.52
C ARG A 196 0.74 4.79 19.15
N VAL A 197 -0.34 4.04 19.14
CA VAL A 197 -0.39 2.66 19.65
C VAL A 197 -0.65 1.68 18.54
N GLY A 198 -0.07 0.49 18.61
CA GLY A 198 -0.24 -0.56 17.60
C GLY A 198 -0.76 -1.85 18.19
N LEU A 199 -1.62 -2.56 17.45
CA LEU A 199 -2.07 -3.92 17.77
C LEU A 199 -1.70 -4.88 16.64
N ASP A 200 -1.02 -5.99 16.98
CA ASP A 200 -0.77 -7.10 16.06
C ASP A 200 -0.57 -8.41 16.84
N PRO A 201 -1.06 -9.57 16.35
CA PRO A 201 -0.82 -10.85 17.00
C PRO A 201 0.66 -11.30 16.94
N SER A 202 1.43 -10.89 15.90
CA SER A 202 2.85 -11.25 15.78
C SER A 202 3.72 -10.36 16.67
N SER A 203 4.48 -11.00 17.57
CA SER A 203 5.49 -10.30 18.39
C SER A 203 6.57 -9.67 17.52
N GLU A 204 6.99 -10.36 16.46
CA GLU A 204 8.03 -9.88 15.53
C GLU A 204 7.61 -8.57 14.84
N ARG A 205 6.34 -8.45 14.47
CA ARG A 205 5.79 -7.23 13.88
C ARG A 205 5.67 -6.10 14.90
N ARG A 206 5.26 -6.41 16.14
CA ARG A 206 5.23 -5.43 17.23
C ARG A 206 6.63 -4.89 17.53
N ASP A 207 7.64 -5.78 17.62
CA ASP A 207 9.03 -5.40 17.84
C ASP A 207 9.60 -4.57 16.68
N LEU A 208 9.25 -4.91 15.44
CA LEU A 208 9.64 -4.12 14.27
C LEU A 208 9.02 -2.73 14.34
N ALA A 209 7.72 -2.61 14.63
CA ALA A 209 7.02 -1.33 14.70
C ALA A 209 7.61 -0.40 15.76
N LEU A 210 7.98 -0.92 16.93
CA LEU A 210 8.66 -0.17 17.99
C LEU A 210 10.08 0.22 17.56
N ARG A 211 10.83 -0.69 17.01
CA ARG A 211 12.23 -0.47 16.60
C ARG A 211 12.38 0.62 15.55
N ILE A 212 11.46 0.68 14.57
CA ILE A 212 11.50 1.70 13.51
C ILE A 212 10.73 2.97 13.88
N GLY A 213 10.17 3.06 15.08
CA GLY A 213 9.42 4.22 15.53
C GLY A 213 8.06 4.42 14.83
N ALA A 214 7.47 3.35 14.28
CA ALA A 214 6.14 3.43 13.70
C ALA A 214 5.05 3.66 14.77
N VAL A 215 5.23 3.08 15.96
CA VAL A 215 4.34 3.29 17.12
C VAL A 215 5.16 3.52 18.38
N ASP A 216 4.54 4.18 19.37
CA ASP A 216 5.18 4.49 20.66
C ASP A 216 4.96 3.35 21.67
N ALA A 217 3.91 2.54 21.46
CA ALA A 217 3.64 1.31 22.22
C ALA A 217 2.94 0.27 21.32
N ALA A 218 3.21 -1.02 21.53
CA ALA A 218 2.62 -2.10 20.77
C ALA A 218 2.08 -3.21 21.68
N PHE A 219 0.92 -3.75 21.33
CA PHE A 219 0.13 -4.66 22.14
C PHE A 219 -0.34 -5.87 21.37
N ALA A 220 -0.60 -6.97 22.08
CA ALA A 220 -1.32 -8.11 21.54
C ALA A 220 -2.83 -7.82 21.44
N PRO A 221 -3.60 -8.55 20.60
CA PRO A 221 -5.03 -8.27 20.40
C PRO A 221 -5.91 -8.37 21.64
N ASP A 222 -5.50 -9.09 22.67
CA ASP A 222 -6.19 -9.22 23.95
C ASP A 222 -5.87 -8.09 24.96
N GLU A 223 -4.95 -7.19 24.60
CA GLU A 223 -4.49 -6.08 25.45
C GLU A 223 -5.12 -4.73 25.08
N VAL A 224 -6.34 -4.72 24.50
CA VAL A 224 -7.04 -3.50 24.06
C VAL A 224 -7.14 -2.44 25.16
N GLU A 225 -7.46 -2.83 26.40
CA GLU A 225 -7.59 -1.88 27.53
C GLU A 225 -6.25 -1.23 27.90
N ALA A 226 -5.14 -1.97 27.79
CA ALA A 226 -3.80 -1.41 28.01
C ALA A 226 -3.45 -0.39 26.90
N ALA A 227 -3.77 -0.70 25.64
CA ALA A 227 -3.59 0.23 24.52
C ALA A 227 -4.44 1.50 24.67
N ARG A 228 -5.69 1.36 25.14
CA ARG A 228 -6.58 2.49 25.47
C ARG A 228 -6.00 3.38 26.57
N ALA A 229 -5.44 2.76 27.61
CA ALA A 229 -4.85 3.52 28.73
C ALA A 229 -3.69 4.40 28.26
N VAL A 230 -2.81 3.88 27.37
CA VAL A 230 -1.70 4.66 26.77
C VAL A 230 -2.23 5.80 25.90
N SER A 231 -3.37 5.61 25.22
CA SER A 231 -4.02 6.65 24.40
C SER A 231 -4.89 7.63 25.22
N GLY A 232 -4.78 7.65 26.55
CA GLY A 232 -5.55 8.57 27.38
C GLY A 232 -7.03 8.19 27.55
N GLY A 233 -7.37 6.90 27.47
CA GLY A 233 -8.73 6.38 27.58
C GLY A 233 -9.35 6.01 26.24
N GLY A 234 -8.59 6.11 25.14
CA GLY A 234 -8.95 5.76 23.78
C GLY A 234 -8.38 6.73 22.76
N ALA A 235 -8.04 6.22 21.59
CA ALA A 235 -7.48 7.01 20.49
C ALA A 235 -8.54 7.91 19.83
N ASP A 236 -8.12 9.02 19.26
CA ASP A 236 -8.98 9.89 18.44
C ASP A 236 -9.27 9.27 17.08
N VAL A 237 -8.27 8.57 16.53
CA VAL A 237 -8.36 7.84 15.27
C VAL A 237 -7.82 6.43 15.45
N ALA A 238 -8.54 5.44 14.93
CA ALA A 238 -8.02 4.10 14.72
C ALA A 238 -8.04 3.77 13.23
N ILE A 239 -6.96 3.16 12.73
CA ILE A 239 -6.87 2.69 11.35
C ILE A 239 -6.71 1.16 11.34
N ASP A 240 -7.66 0.46 10.69
CA ASP A 240 -7.55 -0.97 10.45
C ASP A 240 -6.78 -1.25 9.16
N CYS A 241 -5.60 -1.83 9.32
CA CYS A 241 -4.75 -2.34 8.24
C CYS A 241 -4.73 -3.88 8.19
N SER A 242 -5.45 -4.54 9.09
CA SER A 242 -5.48 -6.00 9.19
C SER A 242 -6.41 -6.67 8.18
N GLY A 243 -7.53 -6.01 7.84
CA GLY A 243 -8.60 -6.57 7.03
C GLY A 243 -9.30 -7.77 7.68
N SER A 244 -9.09 -7.99 8.97
CA SER A 244 -9.73 -9.09 9.71
C SER A 244 -10.95 -8.59 10.48
N GLU A 245 -11.97 -9.43 10.64
CA GLU A 245 -13.15 -9.07 11.42
C GLU A 245 -12.80 -8.75 12.89
N PRO A 246 -11.98 -9.54 13.60
CA PRO A 246 -11.54 -9.19 14.95
C PRO A 246 -10.74 -7.88 15.01
N GLY A 247 -9.89 -7.61 14.00
CA GLY A 247 -9.11 -6.37 13.94
C GLY A 247 -9.99 -5.15 13.76
N ARG A 248 -11.01 -5.21 12.91
CA ARG A 248 -12.00 -4.15 12.75
C ARG A 248 -12.78 -3.88 14.04
N GLY A 249 -13.16 -4.95 14.74
CA GLY A 249 -13.78 -4.85 16.07
C GLY A 249 -12.85 -4.17 17.08
N ALA A 250 -11.57 -4.55 17.10
CA ALA A 250 -10.56 -3.93 17.95
C ALA A 250 -10.36 -2.43 17.61
N ALA A 251 -10.37 -2.06 16.32
CA ALA A 251 -10.26 -0.66 15.90
C ALA A 251 -11.42 0.19 16.44
N ILE A 252 -12.64 -0.35 16.43
CA ILE A 252 -13.80 0.33 17.04
C ILE A 252 -13.65 0.43 18.57
N ALA A 253 -13.18 -0.64 19.23
CA ALA A 253 -13.00 -0.65 20.66
C ALA A 253 -11.90 0.29 21.15
N LEU A 254 -10.90 0.60 20.31
CA LEU A 254 -9.76 1.45 20.65
C LEU A 254 -10.07 2.94 20.64
N VAL A 255 -11.11 3.39 19.92
CA VAL A 255 -11.40 4.82 19.85
C VAL A 255 -12.22 5.30 21.07
N ARG A 256 -12.07 6.57 21.40
CA ARG A 256 -12.87 7.27 22.41
C ARG A 256 -14.19 7.78 21.80
N GLU A 257 -15.03 8.41 22.62
CA GLU A 257 -16.20 9.15 22.14
C GLU A 257 -15.80 10.18 21.08
N LEU A 258 -16.64 10.32 20.03
CA LEU A 258 -16.41 11.17 18.86
C LEU A 258 -15.19 10.74 18.02
N GLY A 259 -14.68 9.51 18.25
CA GLY A 259 -13.55 8.95 17.51
C GLY A 259 -13.88 8.58 16.07
N ARG A 260 -12.84 8.39 15.29
CA ARG A 260 -12.91 8.04 13.86
C ARG A 260 -12.21 6.72 13.62
N VAL A 261 -12.85 5.79 12.92
CA VAL A 261 -12.29 4.50 12.53
C VAL A 261 -12.14 4.47 11.02
N VAL A 262 -10.92 4.22 10.54
CA VAL A 262 -10.64 4.09 9.10
C VAL A 262 -10.45 2.62 8.77
N LEU A 263 -11.19 2.11 7.81
CA LEU A 263 -11.06 0.75 7.30
C LEU A 263 -10.28 0.78 5.98
N VAL A 264 -9.06 0.24 6.01
CA VAL A 264 -8.12 0.18 4.88
C VAL A 264 -7.84 -1.27 4.49
N GLY A 265 -7.71 -2.15 5.48
CA GLY A 265 -7.45 -3.57 5.24
C GLY A 265 -8.60 -4.24 4.48
N GLU A 266 -8.32 -4.80 3.31
CA GLU A 266 -9.31 -5.55 2.53
C GLU A 266 -9.53 -6.96 3.05
N GLY A 267 -10.72 -7.49 2.78
CA GLY A 267 -11.16 -8.85 3.15
C GLY A 267 -12.35 -8.81 4.10
N ASN A 268 -12.66 -9.86 4.73
CA ASN A 268 -13.65 -10.17 5.76
C ASN A 268 -14.75 -9.12 6.09
N GLY A 269 -15.76 -9.52 6.86
CA GLY A 269 -16.85 -8.66 7.31
C GLY A 269 -16.49 -7.72 8.45
N LEU A 270 -17.49 -6.98 8.90
CA LEU A 270 -17.52 -6.24 10.15
C LEU A 270 -18.85 -6.54 10.82
N THR A 271 -18.82 -7.11 12.02
CA THR A 271 -20.00 -7.32 12.85
C THR A 271 -20.01 -6.32 14.02
N VAL A 272 -21.10 -5.60 14.14
CA VAL A 272 -21.36 -4.70 15.28
C VAL A 272 -22.59 -5.22 16.02
N PRO A 273 -22.45 -6.02 17.07
CA PRO A 273 -23.58 -6.73 17.72
C PRO A 273 -24.60 -5.77 18.34
N GLU A 274 -24.13 -4.72 18.98
CA GLU A 274 -24.96 -3.74 19.68
C GLU A 274 -24.63 -2.33 19.18
N VAL A 275 -25.31 -1.92 18.11
CA VAL A 275 -25.03 -0.66 17.40
C VAL A 275 -25.17 0.56 18.32
N SER A 276 -26.22 0.58 19.18
CA SER A 276 -26.48 1.75 20.03
C SER A 276 -25.34 2.04 21.01
N PRO A 277 -24.91 1.13 21.88
CA PRO A 277 -23.80 1.40 22.80
C PRO A 277 -22.44 1.46 22.11
N THR A 278 -22.27 0.78 20.96
CA THR A 278 -20.97 0.69 20.30
C THR A 278 -20.68 1.87 19.36
N LEU A 279 -21.68 2.38 18.66
CA LEU A 279 -21.48 3.43 17.64
C LEU A 279 -22.30 4.69 17.91
N ILE A 280 -23.61 4.54 18.27
CA ILE A 280 -24.51 5.71 18.36
C ILE A 280 -24.20 6.54 19.59
N HIS A 281 -24.17 5.91 20.77
CA HIS A 281 -23.95 6.65 22.03
C HIS A 281 -22.56 7.32 22.05
N PRO A 282 -21.44 6.65 21.66
CA PRO A 282 -20.14 7.29 21.57
C PRO A 282 -19.94 8.11 20.29
N SER A 283 -20.93 8.17 19.39
CA SER A 283 -20.89 8.97 18.15
C SER A 283 -19.66 8.66 17.27
N ILE A 284 -19.36 7.37 17.04
CA ILE A 284 -18.21 6.92 16.25
C ILE A 284 -18.45 7.15 14.75
N THR A 285 -17.45 7.68 14.07
CA THR A 285 -17.43 7.79 12.61
C THR A 285 -16.64 6.63 12.00
N ILE A 286 -17.21 5.89 11.06
CA ILE A 286 -16.51 4.85 10.29
C ILE A 286 -16.28 5.35 8.86
N ILE A 287 -15.03 5.26 8.39
CA ILE A 287 -14.57 5.77 7.11
C ILE A 287 -13.96 4.61 6.31
N GLY A 288 -14.48 4.33 5.11
CA GLY A 288 -13.81 3.43 4.17
C GLY A 288 -12.74 4.19 3.37
N SER A 289 -11.57 3.58 3.17
CA SER A 289 -10.51 4.12 2.31
C SER A 289 -9.91 3.00 1.47
N TRP A 290 -9.87 3.18 0.16
CA TRP A 290 -9.37 2.18 -0.78
C TRP A 290 -8.36 2.81 -1.74
N VAL A 291 -7.10 2.30 -1.70
CA VAL A 291 -5.98 2.81 -2.48
C VAL A 291 -5.70 4.28 -2.11
N THR A 292 -5.14 5.07 -3.02
CA THR A 292 -4.89 6.50 -2.88
C THR A 292 -5.29 7.23 -4.15
N SER A 293 -5.36 8.55 -4.12
CA SER A 293 -5.35 9.34 -5.35
C SER A 293 -3.92 9.51 -5.86
N ILE A 294 -3.76 9.65 -7.16
CA ILE A 294 -2.43 9.93 -7.73
C ILE A 294 -1.88 11.28 -7.24
N GLU A 295 -2.76 12.22 -6.91
CA GLU A 295 -2.37 13.53 -6.39
C GLU A 295 -1.82 13.43 -4.97
N HIS A 296 -2.51 12.70 -4.08
CA HIS A 296 -1.99 12.45 -2.73
C HIS A 296 -0.70 11.62 -2.76
N MET A 297 -0.54 10.73 -3.74
CA MET A 297 0.73 10.02 -3.91
C MET A 297 1.87 10.96 -4.34
N ARG A 298 1.61 11.92 -5.23
CA ARG A 298 2.58 12.99 -5.59
C ARG A 298 2.92 13.86 -4.39
N GLU A 299 1.91 14.27 -3.64
CA GLU A 299 2.09 15.03 -2.41
C GLU A 299 2.97 14.26 -1.42
N LEU A 300 2.69 12.97 -1.19
CA LEU A 300 3.48 12.13 -0.32
C LEU A 300 4.96 12.09 -0.76
N VAL A 301 5.23 11.79 -2.03
CA VAL A 301 6.61 11.77 -2.58
C VAL A 301 7.31 13.11 -2.34
N ALA A 302 6.61 14.23 -2.56
CA ALA A 302 7.17 15.56 -2.33
C ALA A 302 7.41 15.87 -0.84
N ARG A 303 6.67 15.24 0.08
CA ARG A 303 6.82 15.41 1.53
C ARG A 303 8.00 14.64 2.13
N LEU A 304 8.36 13.49 1.56
CA LEU A 304 9.40 12.61 2.11
C LEU A 304 10.72 13.32 2.44
N PRO A 305 11.28 14.19 1.55
CA PRO A 305 12.49 14.93 1.87
C PRO A 305 12.35 15.90 3.06
N TYR A 306 11.17 16.52 3.22
CA TYR A 306 10.93 17.46 4.34
C TYR A 306 10.73 16.75 5.67
N TRP A 307 10.27 15.49 5.63
CA TRP A 307 10.08 14.66 6.79
C TRP A 307 11.31 13.84 7.17
N ASP A 308 12.35 13.87 6.32
CA ASP A 308 13.53 12.99 6.45
C ASP A 308 13.10 11.53 6.60
N LEU A 309 12.07 11.14 5.81
CA LEU A 309 11.46 9.81 5.87
C LEU A 309 11.82 9.01 4.63
N HIS A 310 12.43 7.86 4.86
CA HIS A 310 12.64 6.83 3.87
C HIS A 310 11.66 5.67 4.07
N PRO A 311 10.61 5.55 3.25
CA PRO A 311 9.67 4.43 3.27
C PRO A 311 10.31 3.03 3.29
N GLU A 312 11.48 2.88 2.71
CA GLU A 312 12.25 1.61 2.71
C GLU A 312 12.64 1.12 4.11
N ILE A 313 12.52 1.95 5.15
CA ILE A 313 12.75 1.53 6.55
C ILE A 313 11.88 0.34 6.97
N ILE A 314 10.73 0.13 6.30
CA ILE A 314 9.86 -1.02 6.54
C ILE A 314 10.28 -2.27 5.76
N VAL A 315 11.25 -2.16 4.83
CA VAL A 315 11.73 -3.31 4.03
C VAL A 315 12.63 -4.16 4.91
N SER A 316 12.22 -5.40 5.15
CA SER A 316 13.00 -6.34 5.95
C SER A 316 13.97 -7.17 5.12
N ASP A 317 13.61 -7.47 3.86
CA ASP A 317 14.39 -8.34 2.99
C ASP A 317 14.26 -7.90 1.52
N THR A 318 15.36 -8.08 0.79
CA THR A 318 15.43 -7.80 -0.65
C THR A 318 15.99 -9.02 -1.37
N PHE A 319 15.33 -9.42 -2.45
CA PHE A 319 15.71 -10.57 -3.26
C PHE A 319 15.94 -10.15 -4.71
N PRO A 320 16.90 -10.76 -5.42
CA PRO A 320 16.95 -10.62 -6.87
C PRO A 320 15.69 -11.25 -7.51
N LEU A 321 15.29 -10.72 -8.66
CA LEU A 321 14.10 -11.21 -9.40
C LEU A 321 14.09 -12.73 -9.61
N ALA A 322 15.27 -13.31 -9.83
CA ALA A 322 15.43 -14.77 -9.99
C ALA A 322 15.04 -15.58 -8.74
N GLN A 323 14.95 -14.95 -7.59
CA GLN A 323 14.56 -15.58 -6.31
C GLN A 323 13.14 -15.17 -5.88
N ALA A 324 12.30 -14.75 -6.81
CA ALA A 324 10.92 -14.35 -6.52
C ALA A 324 10.13 -15.42 -5.74
N GLY A 325 10.38 -16.72 -6.00
CA GLY A 325 9.74 -17.82 -5.27
C GLY A 325 10.03 -17.78 -3.77
N GLU A 326 11.29 -17.56 -3.39
CA GLU A 326 11.71 -17.45 -1.98
C GLU A 326 11.12 -16.18 -1.33
N ALA A 327 11.13 -15.08 -2.07
CA ALA A 327 10.56 -13.81 -1.62
C ALA A 327 9.05 -13.93 -1.33
N TYR A 328 8.29 -14.56 -2.23
CA TYR A 328 6.85 -14.80 -2.05
C TYR A 328 6.56 -15.75 -0.89
N GLN A 329 7.35 -16.81 -0.69
CA GLN A 329 7.24 -17.73 0.45
C GLN A 329 7.46 -16.99 1.78
N LEU A 330 8.48 -16.13 1.84
CA LEU A 330 8.76 -15.33 3.04
C LEU A 330 7.62 -14.32 3.31
N ALA A 331 7.12 -13.64 2.26
CA ALA A 331 6.00 -12.73 2.38
C ALA A 331 4.72 -13.43 2.85
N ASP A 332 4.45 -14.63 2.34
CA ASP A 332 3.29 -15.46 2.70
C ASP A 332 3.32 -15.95 4.16
N ALA A 333 4.52 -16.18 4.72
CA ALA A 333 4.69 -16.55 6.12
C ALA A 333 4.18 -15.45 7.09
N GLY A 334 4.06 -14.19 6.63
CA GLY A 334 3.40 -13.12 7.34
C GLY A 334 4.10 -12.60 8.60
N ARG A 335 5.40 -12.84 8.75
CA ARG A 335 6.21 -12.43 9.92
C ARG A 335 7.21 -11.33 9.60
N SER A 336 7.45 -11.07 8.32
CA SER A 336 8.37 -10.07 7.80
C SER A 336 7.78 -8.65 7.78
N GLY A 337 8.63 -7.66 7.58
CA GLY A 337 8.27 -6.36 7.08
C GLY A 337 7.86 -6.42 5.60
N LYS A 338 8.17 -5.39 4.84
CA LYS A 338 7.99 -5.36 3.38
C LYS A 338 9.09 -6.18 2.70
N ILE A 339 8.73 -6.96 1.71
CA ILE A 339 9.68 -7.70 0.86
C ILE A 339 9.82 -7.00 -0.48
N ALA A 340 11.04 -6.85 -0.96
CA ALA A 340 11.35 -6.22 -2.23
C ALA A 340 12.02 -7.20 -3.19
N LEU A 341 11.73 -7.04 -4.49
CA LEU A 341 12.44 -7.64 -5.61
C LEU A 341 13.23 -6.57 -6.34
N THR A 342 14.46 -6.90 -6.71
CA THR A 342 15.33 -6.08 -7.56
C THR A 342 15.76 -6.89 -8.79
N PRO A 343 16.08 -6.25 -9.92
CA PRO A 343 16.51 -6.93 -11.15
C PRO A 343 17.72 -7.84 -10.98
#